data_7869f5b6520da111a088f60f10196239
#
_entry.id   7869f5b6520da111a088f60f10196239
#
_cell.length_a   1.000
_cell.length_b   1.000
_cell.length_c   1.000
_cell.angle_alpha   90.00
_cell.angle_beta   90.00
_cell.angle_gamma   90.00
#
_symmetry.space_group_name_H-M   'P 1'
#
loop_
_entity.id
_entity.type
_entity.pdbx_description
1 polymer ?
#
loop_
_entity_poly.entity_id
_entity_poly.type
_entity_poly.pdbx_seq_one_letter_code
_entity_poly.pdbx_strand_id
1 'polypeptide(L)'
;MGEYTAYEQGLIESWENHTRLEFADRDPAGTVSTMTHDSYVNHVPVMTGGSGRDAVAAFYTHHFVHRMPADTRLNLVSRTVGQARVIDEMIFAFTHDVVMDWMLPGIAPTGLPVEVPLVAIVQFRDGLVEFERIYWDQASVLVQVGLVDPGRLPVSGSASARKVLDPSLPSNELITRNA
;
A
#
# COMPACT_ATOMS: atom_id res chain seq x y z
N MET A 1 -14.13 20.24 7.07
CA MET A 1 -14.37 18.90 6.49
C MET A 1 -15.87 18.67 6.64
N GLY A 2 -16.61 18.39 5.55
CA GLY A 2 -18.03 18.00 5.66
C GLY A 2 -18.15 16.66 6.39
N GLU A 3 -19.26 16.46 7.11
CA GLU A 3 -19.55 15.17 7.72
C GLU A 3 -19.85 14.15 6.60
N TYR A 4 -19.31 12.93 6.72
CA TYR A 4 -19.65 11.83 5.84
C TYR A 4 -21.12 11.45 5.99
N THR A 5 -21.77 11.09 4.90
CA THR A 5 -23.11 10.48 4.95
C THR A 5 -23.04 9.11 5.66
N ALA A 6 -24.16 8.60 6.13
CA ALA A 6 -24.23 7.26 6.74
C ALA A 6 -23.71 6.15 5.79
N TYR A 7 -23.94 6.30 4.48
CA TYR A 7 -23.42 5.38 3.47
C TYR A 7 -21.89 5.44 3.38
N GLU A 8 -21.32 6.64 3.29
CA GLU A 8 -19.86 6.82 3.24
C GLU A 8 -19.19 6.35 4.53
N GLN A 9 -19.80 6.59 5.67
CA GLN A 9 -19.33 6.06 6.96
C GLN A 9 -19.30 4.51 6.96
N GLY A 10 -20.33 3.87 6.41
CA GLY A 10 -20.35 2.41 6.24
C GLY A 10 -19.23 1.88 5.36
N LEU A 11 -18.84 2.60 4.28
CA LEU A 11 -17.68 2.23 3.45
C LEU A 11 -16.37 2.34 4.24
N ILE A 12 -16.22 3.41 5.04
CA ILE A 12 -15.04 3.59 5.90
C ILE A 12 -14.92 2.43 6.88
N GLU A 13 -15.99 2.09 7.58
CA GLU A 13 -16.01 0.99 8.56
C GLU A 13 -15.69 -0.36 7.91
N SER A 14 -16.23 -0.62 6.71
CA SER A 14 -15.91 -1.82 5.94
C SER A 14 -14.43 -1.89 5.58
N TRP A 15 -13.84 -0.77 5.14
CA TRP A 15 -12.42 -0.69 4.80
C TRP A 15 -11.52 -0.84 6.03
N GLU A 16 -11.84 -0.19 7.12
CA GLU A 16 -11.08 -0.29 8.37
C GLU A 16 -11.14 -1.70 8.97
N ASN A 17 -12.29 -2.38 8.86
CA ASN A 17 -12.39 -3.79 9.24
C ASN A 17 -11.53 -4.68 8.35
N HIS A 18 -11.54 -4.46 7.03
CA HIS A 18 -10.73 -5.21 6.08
C HIS A 18 -9.23 -5.07 6.39
N THR A 19 -8.74 -3.84 6.51
CA THR A 19 -7.31 -3.57 6.82
C THR A 19 -6.92 -4.06 8.21
N ARG A 20 -7.81 -4.04 9.20
CA ARG A 20 -7.56 -4.61 10.52
C ARG A 20 -7.30 -6.14 10.42
N LEU A 21 -8.10 -6.85 9.64
CA LEU A 21 -7.92 -8.29 9.39
C LEU A 21 -6.59 -8.59 8.69
N GLU A 22 -6.14 -7.72 7.77
CA GLU A 22 -4.84 -7.85 7.09
C GLU A 22 -3.65 -7.62 8.02
N PHE A 23 -3.63 -6.48 8.71
CA PHE A 23 -2.43 -5.97 9.38
C PHE A 23 -2.39 -6.28 10.87
N ALA A 24 -3.52 -6.24 11.58
CA ALA A 24 -3.58 -6.45 13.01
C ALA A 24 -3.87 -7.91 13.36
N ASP A 25 -4.97 -8.47 12.85
CA ASP A 25 -5.40 -9.83 13.16
C ASP A 25 -4.61 -10.87 12.36
N ARG A 26 -4.07 -10.47 11.21
CA ARG A 26 -3.33 -11.33 10.26
C ARG A 26 -4.14 -12.58 9.88
N ASP A 27 -5.41 -12.36 9.54
CA ASP A 27 -6.39 -13.39 9.17
C ASP A 27 -6.72 -13.34 7.66
N PRO A 28 -6.02 -14.11 6.82
CA PRO A 28 -6.30 -14.15 5.37
C PRO A 28 -7.74 -14.57 5.04
N ALA A 29 -8.30 -15.52 5.78
CA ALA A 29 -9.65 -16.02 5.54
C ALA A 29 -10.71 -14.97 5.92
N GLY A 30 -10.53 -14.30 7.06
CA GLY A 30 -11.32 -13.17 7.48
C GLY A 30 -11.25 -12.02 6.46
N THR A 31 -10.05 -11.66 6.00
CA THR A 31 -9.85 -10.62 4.97
C THR A 31 -10.65 -10.95 3.70
N VAL A 32 -10.49 -12.14 3.14
CA VAL A 32 -11.22 -12.58 1.93
C VAL A 32 -12.74 -12.61 2.16
N SER A 33 -13.21 -12.85 3.38
CA SER A 33 -14.65 -12.85 3.68
C SER A 33 -15.30 -11.46 3.53
N THR A 34 -14.53 -10.39 3.62
CA THR A 34 -14.99 -9.01 3.40
C THR A 34 -15.02 -8.60 1.93
N MET A 35 -14.67 -9.48 1.02
CA MET A 35 -14.55 -9.21 -0.41
C MET A 35 -15.64 -9.91 -1.22
N THR A 36 -15.95 -9.37 -2.40
CA THR A 36 -16.87 -10.01 -3.35
C THR A 36 -16.28 -11.31 -3.91
N HIS A 37 -17.13 -12.19 -4.47
CA HIS A 37 -16.67 -13.47 -5.03
C HIS A 37 -15.73 -13.29 -6.25
N ASP A 38 -15.95 -12.25 -7.04
CA ASP A 38 -15.21 -11.89 -8.24
C ASP A 38 -14.18 -10.77 -8.01
N SER A 39 -13.81 -10.55 -6.74
CA SER A 39 -12.86 -9.49 -6.35
C SER A 39 -11.48 -9.65 -6.99
N TYR A 40 -10.76 -8.54 -7.10
CA TYR A 40 -9.35 -8.59 -7.47
C TYR A 40 -8.49 -7.62 -6.66
N VAL A 41 -7.23 -7.98 -6.49
CA VAL A 41 -6.18 -7.17 -5.86
C VAL A 41 -5.05 -6.98 -6.85
N ASN A 42 -4.56 -5.75 -6.98
CA ASN A 42 -3.42 -5.44 -7.84
C ASN A 42 -2.48 -4.44 -7.18
N HIS A 43 -1.31 -4.89 -6.83
CA HIS A 43 -0.16 -4.07 -6.47
C HIS A 43 0.52 -3.60 -7.75
N VAL A 44 0.13 -2.43 -8.22
CA VAL A 44 0.37 -1.95 -9.58
C VAL A 44 1.85 -1.92 -10.00
N PRO A 45 2.80 -1.47 -9.14
CA PRO A 45 4.21 -1.39 -9.56
C PRO A 45 4.87 -2.72 -9.90
N VAL A 46 4.38 -3.83 -9.32
CA VAL A 46 5.00 -5.17 -9.50
C VAL A 46 4.00 -6.22 -9.97
N MET A 47 2.75 -5.82 -10.24
CA MET A 47 1.65 -6.66 -10.74
C MET A 47 1.40 -7.92 -9.89
N THR A 48 1.53 -7.80 -8.56
CA THR A 48 1.21 -8.88 -7.63
C THR A 48 -0.22 -8.73 -7.10
N GLY A 49 -0.85 -9.84 -6.76
CA GLY A 49 -2.24 -9.89 -6.32
C GLY A 49 -2.96 -11.12 -6.84
N GLY A 50 -4.25 -10.99 -7.11
CA GLY A 50 -5.08 -12.07 -7.65
C GLY A 50 -6.37 -11.56 -8.26
N SER A 51 -7.00 -12.35 -9.11
CA SER A 51 -8.32 -12.08 -9.70
C SER A 51 -9.25 -13.27 -9.46
N GLY A 52 -10.42 -13.02 -8.87
CA GLY A 52 -11.36 -14.02 -8.36
C GLY A 52 -10.96 -14.53 -6.97
N ARG A 53 -11.97 -14.98 -6.21
CA ARG A 53 -11.85 -15.32 -4.79
C ARG A 53 -10.68 -16.28 -4.48
N ASP A 54 -10.51 -17.33 -5.28
CA ASP A 54 -9.50 -18.36 -5.00
C ASP A 54 -8.08 -17.81 -5.18
N ALA A 55 -7.85 -17.03 -6.25
CA ALA A 55 -6.55 -16.41 -6.50
C ALA A 55 -6.21 -15.35 -5.46
N VAL A 56 -7.20 -14.54 -5.05
CA VAL A 56 -7.04 -13.55 -3.97
C VAL A 56 -6.76 -14.26 -2.64
N ALA A 57 -7.48 -15.32 -2.30
CA ALA A 57 -7.24 -16.10 -1.08
C ALA A 57 -5.85 -16.72 -1.06
N ALA A 58 -5.39 -17.27 -2.17
CA ALA A 58 -4.03 -17.82 -2.30
C ALA A 58 -2.97 -16.72 -2.13
N PHE A 59 -3.18 -15.55 -2.74
CA PHE A 59 -2.28 -14.41 -2.61
C PHE A 59 -2.18 -13.93 -1.15
N TYR A 60 -3.30 -13.69 -0.47
CA TYR A 60 -3.30 -13.26 0.93
C TYR A 60 -2.66 -14.28 1.86
N THR A 61 -2.91 -15.57 1.64
CA THR A 61 -2.38 -16.64 2.49
C THR A 61 -0.88 -16.83 2.33
N HIS A 62 -0.38 -16.81 1.10
CA HIS A 62 1.00 -17.25 0.82
C HIS A 62 1.98 -16.10 0.63
N HIS A 63 1.50 -14.93 0.16
CA HIS A 63 2.37 -13.86 -0.31
C HIS A 63 2.21 -12.53 0.44
N PHE A 64 1.09 -12.29 1.14
CA PHE A 64 0.79 -10.97 1.69
C PHE A 64 0.71 -10.95 3.22
N VAL A 65 -0.36 -11.50 3.83
CA VAL A 65 -0.69 -11.26 5.25
C VAL A 65 0.43 -11.68 6.20
N HIS A 66 1.04 -12.85 5.96
CA HIS A 66 2.13 -13.36 6.80
C HIS A 66 3.53 -12.93 6.31
N ARG A 67 3.59 -12.07 5.29
CA ARG A 67 4.83 -11.52 4.72
C ARG A 67 5.03 -10.04 5.06
N MET A 68 4.37 -9.56 6.11
CA MET A 68 4.55 -8.22 6.64
C MET A 68 5.58 -8.22 7.76
N PRO A 69 6.59 -7.32 7.72
CA PRO A 69 7.47 -7.04 8.85
C PRO A 69 6.69 -6.71 10.10
N ALA A 70 7.25 -7.04 11.27
CA ALA A 70 6.57 -6.82 12.55
C ALA A 70 6.40 -5.33 12.89
N ASP A 71 7.25 -4.47 12.35
CA ASP A 71 7.25 -3.02 12.55
C ASP A 71 6.47 -2.25 11.45
N THR A 72 5.73 -2.95 10.58
CA THR A 72 4.92 -2.34 9.53
C THR A 72 3.96 -1.29 10.09
N ARG A 73 3.95 -0.11 9.48
CA ARG A 73 3.06 1.02 9.82
C ARG A 73 2.40 1.57 8.57
N LEU A 74 1.11 1.85 8.69
CA LEU A 74 0.29 2.57 7.72
C LEU A 74 -0.16 3.88 8.37
N ASN A 75 0.46 4.99 7.98
CA ASN A 75 0.09 6.31 8.47
C ASN A 75 -0.81 6.99 7.43
N LEU A 76 -2.11 7.08 7.74
CA LEU A 76 -3.07 7.77 6.88
C LEU A 76 -2.74 9.27 6.81
N VAL A 77 -2.58 9.78 5.59
CA VAL A 77 -2.36 11.21 5.29
C VAL A 77 -3.68 11.87 4.92
N SER A 78 -4.39 11.27 3.98
CA SER A 78 -5.70 11.77 3.55
C SER A 78 -6.61 10.63 3.10
N ARG A 79 -7.94 10.85 3.22
CA ARG A 79 -8.96 9.91 2.74
C ARG A 79 -10.02 10.64 1.94
N THR A 80 -10.37 10.10 0.80
CA THR A 80 -11.51 10.53 0.00
C THR A 80 -12.51 9.39 -0.12
N VAL A 81 -13.79 9.69 0.14
CA VAL A 81 -14.88 8.71 0.08
C VAL A 81 -15.98 9.24 -0.84
N GLY A 82 -16.52 8.39 -1.67
CA GLY A 82 -17.66 8.72 -2.55
C GLY A 82 -17.81 7.72 -3.70
N GLN A 83 -18.99 7.64 -4.27
CA GLN A 83 -19.30 6.76 -5.40
C GLN A 83 -18.91 5.28 -5.15
N ALA A 84 -19.25 4.74 -3.98
CA ALA A 84 -18.89 3.39 -3.53
C ALA A 84 -17.37 3.13 -3.52
N ARG A 85 -16.55 4.16 -3.26
CA ARG A 85 -15.09 4.07 -3.29
C ARG A 85 -14.47 4.76 -2.08
N VAL A 86 -13.41 4.17 -1.57
CA VAL A 86 -12.47 4.79 -0.62
C VAL A 86 -11.11 4.92 -1.32
N ILE A 87 -10.50 6.09 -1.21
CA ILE A 87 -9.14 6.34 -1.67
C ILE A 87 -8.36 6.84 -0.47
N ASP A 88 -7.34 6.09 -0.06
CA ASP A 88 -6.42 6.44 1.00
C ASP A 88 -5.06 6.81 0.45
N GLU A 89 -4.56 7.97 0.84
CA GLU A 89 -3.16 8.35 0.72
C GLU A 89 -2.49 8.07 2.06
N MET A 90 -1.42 7.29 2.05
CA MET A 90 -0.75 6.80 3.25
C MET A 90 0.77 6.89 3.11
N ILE A 91 1.47 6.91 4.24
CA ILE A 91 2.89 6.54 4.28
C ILE A 91 2.97 5.11 4.80
N PHE A 92 3.48 4.22 3.95
CA PHE A 92 3.79 2.84 4.28
C PHE A 92 5.25 2.75 4.72
N ALA A 93 5.48 2.27 5.94
CA ALA A 93 6.81 2.19 6.53
C ALA A 93 7.06 0.82 7.17
N PHE A 94 8.26 0.28 6.96
CA PHE A 94 8.66 -1.03 7.49
C PHE A 94 10.19 -1.19 7.46
N THR A 95 10.71 -2.17 8.19
CA THR A 95 12.09 -2.67 8.00
C THR A 95 12.02 -3.94 7.15
N HIS A 96 12.76 -4.00 6.05
CA HIS A 96 12.78 -5.17 5.14
C HIS A 96 13.55 -6.34 5.75
N ASP A 97 13.02 -6.94 6.79
CA ASP A 97 13.62 -8.05 7.55
C ASP A 97 12.99 -9.43 7.26
N VAL A 98 11.92 -9.47 6.47
CA VAL A 98 11.27 -10.69 5.98
C VAL A 98 11.15 -10.66 4.46
N VAL A 99 10.91 -11.84 3.86
CA VAL A 99 10.61 -11.93 2.41
C VAL A 99 9.27 -11.25 2.14
N MET A 100 9.26 -10.23 1.29
CA MET A 100 8.09 -9.47 0.85
C MET A 100 7.93 -9.60 -0.66
N ASP A 101 7.65 -10.79 -1.13
CA ASP A 101 7.55 -11.10 -2.58
C ASP A 101 6.38 -10.39 -3.28
N TRP A 102 5.44 -9.85 -2.53
CA TRP A 102 4.37 -9.01 -3.05
C TRP A 102 4.82 -7.57 -3.41
N MET A 103 5.89 -7.04 -2.79
CA MET A 103 6.47 -5.71 -3.05
C MET A 103 7.88 -5.79 -3.66
N LEU A 104 8.66 -6.78 -3.25
CA LEU A 104 10.06 -6.98 -3.60
C LEU A 104 10.29 -8.44 -4.08
N PRO A 105 9.61 -8.87 -5.18
CA PRO A 105 9.71 -10.25 -5.66
C PRO A 105 11.16 -10.62 -5.99
N GLY A 106 11.63 -11.74 -5.45
CA GLY A 106 12.98 -12.26 -5.67
C GLY A 106 14.10 -11.57 -4.89
N ILE A 107 13.77 -10.59 -4.02
CA ILE A 107 14.75 -9.86 -3.22
C ILE A 107 14.80 -10.45 -1.81
N ALA A 108 15.98 -10.89 -1.38
CA ALA A 108 16.19 -11.33 0.00
C ALA A 108 16.11 -10.16 0.97
N PRO A 109 15.68 -10.39 2.24
CA PRO A 109 15.64 -9.37 3.26
C PRO A 109 16.96 -8.61 3.40
N THR A 110 16.90 -7.28 3.37
CA THR A 110 18.07 -6.39 3.44
C THR A 110 18.33 -5.84 4.83
N GLY A 111 17.34 -5.90 5.73
CA GLY A 111 17.39 -5.26 7.05
C GLY A 111 17.31 -3.74 7.01
N LEU A 112 17.05 -3.13 5.85
CA LEU A 112 17.01 -1.68 5.68
C LEU A 112 15.60 -1.13 5.87
N PRO A 113 15.45 0.08 6.46
CA PRO A 113 14.16 0.73 6.62
C PRO A 113 13.66 1.31 5.29
N VAL A 114 12.36 1.25 5.09
CA VAL A 114 11.65 1.79 3.93
C VAL A 114 10.50 2.68 4.39
N GLU A 115 10.36 3.85 3.76
CA GLU A 115 9.20 4.73 3.87
C GLU A 115 8.79 5.17 2.47
N VAL A 116 7.55 4.92 2.06
CA VAL A 116 7.07 5.25 0.72
C VAL A 116 5.63 5.76 0.77
N PRO A 117 5.30 6.84 0.00
CA PRO A 117 3.91 7.21 -0.21
C PRO A 117 3.19 6.09 -0.95
N LEU A 118 2.02 5.74 -0.47
CA LEU A 118 1.18 4.68 -1.03
C LEU A 118 -0.24 5.21 -1.19
N VAL A 119 -0.86 4.90 -2.32
CA VAL A 119 -2.26 5.19 -2.58
C VAL A 119 -3.01 3.88 -2.79
N ALA A 120 -4.01 3.63 -1.97
CA ALA A 120 -4.96 2.54 -2.16
C ALA A 120 -6.27 3.08 -2.75
N ILE A 121 -6.71 2.53 -3.87
CA ILE A 121 -8.01 2.78 -4.48
C ILE A 121 -8.85 1.53 -4.28
N VAL A 122 -9.89 1.65 -3.46
CA VAL A 122 -10.73 0.54 -3.03
C VAL A 122 -12.16 0.78 -3.51
N GLN A 123 -12.70 -0.14 -4.29
CA GLN A 123 -14.08 -0.10 -4.77
C GLN A 123 -14.93 -1.07 -3.98
N PHE A 124 -16.16 -0.66 -3.69
CA PHE A 124 -17.14 -1.49 -2.99
C PHE A 124 -18.34 -1.82 -3.88
N ARG A 125 -18.89 -3.00 -3.66
CA ARG A 125 -20.17 -3.44 -4.18
C ARG A 125 -20.91 -4.15 -3.05
N ASP A 126 -22.12 -3.66 -2.74
CA ASP A 126 -22.98 -4.20 -1.68
C ASP A 126 -22.27 -4.27 -0.30
N GLY A 127 -21.43 -3.28 0.00
CA GLY A 127 -20.68 -3.20 1.27
C GLY A 127 -19.44 -4.08 1.36
N LEU A 128 -19.15 -4.88 0.33
CA LEU A 128 -17.96 -5.72 0.22
C LEU A 128 -16.92 -5.09 -0.72
N VAL A 129 -15.64 -5.33 -0.46
CA VAL A 129 -14.54 -4.90 -1.33
C VAL A 129 -14.64 -5.65 -2.66
N GLU A 130 -14.83 -4.88 -3.74
CA GLU A 130 -14.87 -5.41 -5.11
C GLU A 130 -13.48 -5.48 -5.71
N PHE A 131 -12.68 -4.42 -5.50
CA PHE A 131 -11.28 -4.45 -5.89
C PHE A 131 -10.42 -3.50 -5.06
N GLU A 132 -9.13 -3.79 -5.09
CA GLU A 132 -8.06 -2.94 -4.59
C GLU A 132 -7.00 -2.73 -5.67
N ARG A 133 -6.59 -1.47 -5.87
CA ARG A 133 -5.45 -1.08 -6.68
C ARG A 133 -4.52 -0.24 -5.83
N ILE A 134 -3.34 -0.77 -5.61
CA ILE A 134 -2.37 -0.16 -4.71
C ILE A 134 -1.18 0.35 -5.52
N TYR A 135 -0.83 1.62 -5.30
CA TYR A 135 0.20 2.34 -6.03
C TYR A 135 1.27 2.85 -5.08
N TRP A 136 2.52 2.71 -5.47
CA TRP A 136 3.67 3.34 -4.80
C TRP A 136 4.78 3.57 -5.82
N ASP A 137 5.82 4.32 -5.44
CA ASP A 137 7.03 4.48 -6.25
C ASP A 137 8.01 3.33 -5.96
N GLN A 138 8.04 2.33 -6.86
CA GLN A 138 8.95 1.20 -6.74
C GLN A 138 10.44 1.61 -6.81
N ALA A 139 10.77 2.64 -7.58
CA ALA A 139 12.15 3.10 -7.66
C ALA A 139 12.63 3.66 -6.30
N SER A 140 11.80 4.40 -5.60
CA SER A 140 12.09 4.87 -4.25
C SER A 140 12.26 3.73 -3.24
N VAL A 141 11.48 2.65 -3.36
CA VAL A 141 11.66 1.43 -2.55
C VAL A 141 13.02 0.78 -2.85
N LEU A 142 13.35 0.58 -4.13
CA LEU A 142 14.61 -0.05 -4.55
C LEU A 142 15.85 0.75 -4.14
N VAL A 143 15.77 2.08 -4.12
CA VAL A 143 16.82 2.94 -3.55
C VAL A 143 17.04 2.64 -2.07
N GLN A 144 15.97 2.59 -1.29
CA GLN A 144 16.03 2.44 0.16
C GLN A 144 16.53 1.06 0.59
N VAL A 145 16.26 0.01 -0.20
CA VAL A 145 16.80 -1.33 0.05
C VAL A 145 18.19 -1.55 -0.59
N GLY A 146 18.82 -0.49 -1.15
CA GLY A 146 20.19 -0.51 -1.63
C GLY A 146 20.41 -1.15 -3.01
N LEU A 147 19.36 -1.33 -3.80
CA LEU A 147 19.41 -1.97 -5.12
C LEU A 147 19.54 -0.98 -6.28
N VAL A 148 19.21 0.30 -6.05
CA VAL A 148 19.29 1.38 -7.05
C VAL A 148 20.17 2.49 -6.51
N ASP A 149 21.15 2.91 -7.29
CA ASP A 149 22.01 4.07 -6.96
C ASP A 149 21.28 5.39 -7.31
N PRO A 150 20.84 6.18 -6.30
CA PRO A 150 20.15 7.43 -6.55
C PRO A 150 21.06 8.50 -7.17
N GLY A 151 22.40 8.33 -7.12
CA GLY A 151 23.34 9.24 -7.72
C GLY A 151 23.32 9.27 -9.25
N ARG A 152 22.79 8.23 -9.87
CA ARG A 152 22.78 8.06 -11.33
C ARG A 152 21.39 8.17 -11.98
N LEU A 153 20.34 8.15 -11.17
CA LEU A 153 18.97 8.10 -11.65
C LEU A 153 18.13 9.19 -10.98
N PRO A 154 17.07 9.69 -11.66
CA PRO A 154 16.18 10.70 -11.09
C PRO A 154 15.16 10.06 -10.12
N VAL A 155 15.67 9.51 -9.01
CA VAL A 155 14.88 8.83 -7.97
C VAL A 155 15.17 9.44 -6.60
N SER A 156 14.16 9.47 -5.72
CA SER A 156 14.21 10.24 -4.47
C SER A 156 14.38 9.42 -3.18
N GLY A 157 14.12 8.12 -3.19
CA GLY A 157 14.09 7.32 -1.96
C GLY A 157 13.06 7.83 -0.93
N SER A 158 13.40 7.81 0.37
CA SER A 158 12.47 8.22 1.45
C SER A 158 12.12 9.72 1.47
N ALA A 159 12.84 10.57 0.73
CA ALA A 159 12.55 11.99 0.66
C ALA A 159 11.14 12.29 0.13
N SER A 160 10.61 11.42 -0.76
CA SER A 160 9.23 11.54 -1.29
C SER A 160 8.19 11.41 -0.16
N ALA A 161 8.33 10.44 0.72
CA ALA A 161 7.43 10.24 1.86
C ALA A 161 7.46 11.43 2.83
N ARG A 162 8.67 11.91 3.15
CA ARG A 162 8.83 13.08 4.05
C ARG A 162 8.20 14.33 3.47
N LYS A 163 8.31 14.54 2.15
CA LYS A 163 7.74 15.72 1.50
C LYS A 163 6.20 15.68 1.43
N VAL A 164 5.59 14.51 1.41
CA VAL A 164 4.12 14.37 1.55
C VAL A 164 3.68 14.85 2.95
N LEU A 165 4.43 14.49 3.98
CA LEU A 165 4.13 14.89 5.37
C LEU A 165 4.47 16.35 5.66
N ASP A 166 5.51 16.89 5.02
CA ASP A 166 5.94 18.28 5.18
C ASP A 166 6.17 18.95 3.81
N PRO A 167 5.14 19.63 3.25
CA PRO A 167 5.24 20.32 1.96
C PRO A 167 6.29 21.44 1.92
N SER A 168 6.78 21.93 3.07
CA SER A 168 7.81 22.97 3.15
C SER A 168 9.21 22.49 2.80
N LEU A 169 9.45 21.16 2.79
CA LEU A 169 10.73 20.58 2.39
C LEU A 169 11.11 20.96 0.95
N PRO A 170 12.41 20.98 0.61
CA PRO A 170 12.89 21.41 -0.71
C PRO A 170 12.22 20.68 -1.87
N SER A 171 12.04 21.41 -2.97
CA SER A 171 11.58 20.89 -4.27
C SER A 171 12.71 21.02 -5.29
N ASN A 172 12.62 20.26 -6.39
CA ASN A 172 13.50 20.40 -7.56
C ASN A 172 14.97 20.00 -7.35
N GLU A 173 15.33 19.37 -6.23
CA GLU A 173 16.70 18.94 -5.96
C GLU A 173 17.26 18.01 -7.04
N LEU A 174 16.41 17.13 -7.59
CA LEU A 174 16.82 16.25 -8.70
C LEU A 174 17.07 17.00 -10.01
N ILE A 175 16.42 18.16 -10.22
CA ILE A 175 16.66 19.02 -11.39
C ILE A 175 18.01 19.70 -11.26
N THR A 176 18.29 20.25 -10.08
CA THR A 176 19.53 21.03 -9.83
C THR A 176 20.76 20.16 -9.64
N ARG A 177 20.62 18.91 -9.20
CA ARG A 177 21.74 17.98 -9.00
C ARG A 177 22.52 17.69 -10.29
N ASN A 178 21.85 17.72 -11.45
CA ASN A 178 22.42 17.36 -12.74
C ASN A 178 22.59 18.58 -13.66
N ALA A 179 22.41 19.79 -13.14
CA ALA A 179 22.69 21.05 -13.83
C ALA A 179 24.12 21.53 -13.48
#